data_b94f91a3aa96e093be8b361c4a8532bb
#
_entry.id   b94f91a3aa96e093be8b361c4a8532bb
#
_cell.length_a   1.000
_cell.length_b   1.000
_cell.length_c   1.000
_cell.angle_alpha   90.00
_cell.angle_beta   90.00
_cell.angle_gamma   90.00
#
_symmetry.space_group_name_H-M   'P 1'
#
loop_
_entity.id
_entity.type
_entity.pdbx_description
1 polymer ?
#
loop_
_entity_poly.entity_id
_entity_poly.type
_entity_poly.pdbx_seq_one_letter_code
_entity_poly.pdbx_strand_id
1 'polypeptide(L)'
;MVSFGSQVDFSLPHIKIRGLNKFYQSQGQKLHALKEINLDIPQGKILGIIGKSGAGKSSLLRTLNGLEQVNTGSIHIHQQNIAELSHAELIQTRQRIGMIFQHFNLMSAKTVWENVALPLKVSNYNKADIDQRVNEVLALVGLADKSGHYPSQLSGGQKQRVGIARALVHHPEILLCDEATSALDPESTATILALLKKINQELGLTIVLITHEMQVIREICDQVVVIDQGEIVEAGKVWSVFSRPEQRITQELLNLEQISLPFQISPLPDEDSTHIIVKLKYEAEAHQVPDIQELLARFKAPVNLYQSQVDTIQGHIIGSLLVGIPNVEIDLSSIRQDASTAIAQFEVLGYARPAH
;
A
#
# COMPACT_ATOMS: atom_id res chain seq x y z
N MET A 1 22.74 20.58 18.47
CA MET A 1 21.49 21.11 17.88
C MET A 1 21.79 21.49 16.45
N VAL A 2 21.52 20.62 15.50
CA VAL A 2 21.63 20.94 14.07
C VAL A 2 20.25 21.40 13.64
N SER A 3 20.14 22.66 13.30
CA SER A 3 18.92 23.32 12.82
C SER A 3 18.55 22.76 11.44
N PHE A 4 17.55 21.91 11.36
CA PHE A 4 16.85 21.57 10.11
C PHE A 4 15.78 22.63 9.86
N GLY A 5 16.19 23.77 9.33
CA GLY A 5 15.31 24.86 8.96
C GLY A 5 15.29 25.08 7.45
N SER A 6 14.72 24.15 6.69
CA SER A 6 14.13 24.47 5.39
C SER A 6 12.71 23.95 5.42
N GLN A 7 11.74 24.85 5.27
CA GLN A 7 10.34 24.48 5.04
C GLN A 7 10.31 23.59 3.80
N VAL A 8 10.06 22.29 4.01
CA VAL A 8 9.93 21.33 2.92
C VAL A 8 8.61 21.61 2.22
N ASP A 9 8.66 22.01 0.96
CA ASP A 9 7.48 22.18 0.13
C ASP A 9 6.97 20.79 -0.30
N PHE A 10 5.99 20.27 0.44
CA PHE A 10 5.36 18.97 0.17
C PHE A 10 4.53 18.94 -1.13
N SER A 11 4.45 20.04 -1.89
CA SER A 11 3.75 20.09 -3.18
C SER A 11 4.58 19.54 -4.33
N LEU A 12 5.92 19.46 -4.18
CA LEU A 12 6.80 18.95 -5.22
C LEU A 12 7.02 17.44 -5.10
N PRO A 13 7.05 16.71 -6.23
CA PRO A 13 7.34 15.29 -6.19
C PRO A 13 8.79 15.03 -5.78
N HIS A 14 9.00 14.14 -4.79
CA HIS A 14 10.31 13.68 -4.37
C HIS A 14 10.94 12.75 -5.40
N ILE A 15 10.10 11.88 -5.99
CA ILE A 15 10.48 10.98 -7.07
C ILE A 15 9.57 11.24 -8.26
N LYS A 16 10.13 11.45 -9.43
CA LYS A 16 9.40 11.69 -10.67
C LYS A 16 9.80 10.68 -11.74
N ILE A 17 8.84 9.87 -12.17
CA ILE A 17 9.04 8.82 -13.18
C ILE A 17 8.33 9.24 -14.45
N ARG A 18 8.99 9.13 -15.61
CA ARG A 18 8.40 9.49 -16.92
C ARG A 18 8.78 8.47 -17.98
N GLY A 19 7.74 7.92 -18.65
CA GLY A 19 7.87 7.02 -19.79
C GLY A 19 8.74 5.80 -19.53
N LEU A 20 8.72 5.28 -18.28
CA LEU A 20 9.64 4.24 -17.86
C LEU A 20 9.29 2.89 -18.47
N ASN A 21 10.22 2.30 -19.21
CA ASN A 21 10.10 0.96 -19.78
C ASN A 21 11.20 0.04 -19.26
N LYS A 22 10.83 -1.19 -18.92
CA LYS A 22 11.74 -2.25 -18.52
C LYS A 22 11.44 -3.54 -19.27
N PHE A 23 12.48 -4.06 -19.92
CA PHE A 23 12.42 -5.36 -20.60
C PHE A 23 13.39 -6.34 -19.94
N TYR A 24 12.95 -7.57 -19.79
CA TYR A 24 13.80 -8.70 -19.45
C TYR A 24 13.95 -9.62 -20.67
N GLN A 25 15.11 -10.21 -20.81
CA GLN A 25 15.38 -11.20 -21.84
C GLN A 25 15.66 -12.55 -21.16
N SER A 26 14.81 -13.53 -21.39
CA SER A 26 14.96 -14.86 -20.85
C SER A 26 14.64 -15.89 -21.92
N GLN A 27 15.55 -16.85 -22.14
CA GLN A 27 15.37 -17.97 -23.08
C GLN A 27 14.90 -17.54 -24.49
N GLY A 28 15.40 -16.41 -25.00
CA GLY A 28 15.02 -15.89 -26.32
C GLY A 28 13.68 -15.12 -26.36
N GLN A 29 12.93 -15.07 -25.27
CA GLN A 29 11.70 -14.29 -25.16
C GLN A 29 11.98 -12.96 -24.46
N LYS A 30 11.38 -11.87 -25.00
CA LYS A 30 11.43 -10.53 -24.42
C LYS A 30 10.16 -10.28 -23.60
N LEU A 31 10.31 -10.17 -22.28
CA LEU A 31 9.23 -9.80 -21.37
C LEU A 31 9.23 -8.29 -21.15
N HIS A 32 8.15 -7.60 -21.45
CA HIS A 32 7.95 -6.18 -21.17
C HIS A 32 7.35 -6.04 -19.76
N ALA A 33 8.20 -5.89 -18.76
CA ALA A 33 7.82 -5.92 -17.35
C ALA A 33 7.29 -4.59 -16.82
N LEU A 34 7.72 -3.45 -17.39
CA LEU A 34 7.18 -2.13 -17.11
C LEU A 34 6.94 -1.39 -18.41
N LYS A 35 5.77 -0.81 -18.58
CA LYS A 35 5.30 -0.21 -19.84
C LYS A 35 4.85 1.22 -19.58
N GLU A 36 5.61 2.17 -20.12
CA GLU A 36 5.29 3.61 -20.10
C GLU A 36 4.88 4.14 -18.71
N ILE A 37 5.56 3.68 -17.64
CA ILE A 37 5.22 4.08 -16.27
C ILE A 37 5.46 5.58 -16.10
N ASN A 38 4.41 6.29 -15.70
CA ASN A 38 4.43 7.69 -15.31
C ASN A 38 3.89 7.80 -13.87
N LEU A 39 4.69 8.34 -12.94
CA LEU A 39 4.33 8.41 -11.54
C LEU A 39 5.07 9.56 -10.84
N ASP A 40 4.36 10.30 -10.02
CA ASP A 40 4.91 11.29 -9.10
C ASP A 40 4.70 10.82 -7.66
N ILE A 41 5.77 10.76 -6.88
CA ILE A 41 5.73 10.36 -5.47
C ILE A 41 6.05 11.59 -4.62
N PRO A 42 5.09 12.12 -3.86
CA PRO A 42 5.32 13.30 -3.02
C PRO A 42 6.30 13.04 -1.89
N GLN A 43 7.02 14.06 -1.49
CA GLN A 43 7.96 13.97 -0.36
C GLN A 43 7.23 13.73 0.97
N GLY A 44 7.82 12.91 1.83
CA GLY A 44 7.29 12.62 3.17
C GLY A 44 6.01 11.79 3.19
N LYS A 45 5.56 11.26 2.04
CA LYS A 45 4.36 10.44 1.92
C LYS A 45 4.69 8.95 1.86
N ILE A 46 3.71 8.13 2.24
CA ILE A 46 3.77 6.68 2.12
C ILE A 46 2.95 6.27 0.91
N LEU A 47 3.62 5.75 -0.12
CA LEU A 47 3.00 5.21 -1.33
C LEU A 47 2.96 3.68 -1.26
N GLY A 48 1.78 3.10 -1.39
CA GLY A 48 1.60 1.67 -1.59
C GLY A 48 1.53 1.30 -3.06
N ILE A 49 2.19 0.20 -3.45
CA ILE A 49 2.10 -0.38 -4.79
C ILE A 49 1.48 -1.76 -4.68
N ILE A 50 0.33 -1.96 -5.29
CA ILE A 50 -0.41 -3.23 -5.29
C ILE A 50 -0.57 -3.77 -6.71
N GLY A 51 -0.92 -5.04 -6.80
CA GLY A 51 -1.14 -5.74 -8.08
C GLY A 51 -0.90 -7.23 -7.93
N LYS A 52 -1.30 -8.03 -8.92
CA LYS A 52 -1.10 -9.48 -8.92
C LYS A 52 0.39 -9.85 -8.94
N SER A 53 0.69 -11.11 -8.60
CA SER A 53 2.06 -11.63 -8.76
C SER A 53 2.50 -11.50 -10.22
N GLY A 54 3.74 -11.06 -10.44
CA GLY A 54 4.27 -10.84 -11.79
C GLY A 54 3.82 -9.54 -12.48
N ALA A 55 3.02 -8.68 -11.84
CA ALA A 55 2.54 -7.43 -12.45
C ALA A 55 3.65 -6.36 -12.69
N GLY A 56 4.88 -6.55 -12.17
CA GLY A 56 5.99 -5.61 -12.35
C GLY A 56 6.36 -4.80 -11.10
N LYS A 57 5.70 -5.01 -9.96
CA LYS A 57 5.90 -4.24 -8.72
C LYS A 57 7.35 -4.20 -8.24
N SER A 58 7.97 -5.37 -8.02
CA SER A 58 9.37 -5.45 -7.56
C SER A 58 10.36 -4.93 -8.60
N SER A 59 10.05 -5.07 -9.91
CA SER A 59 10.83 -4.45 -10.97
C SER A 59 10.81 -2.93 -10.85
N LEU A 60 9.62 -2.32 -10.64
CA LEU A 60 9.52 -0.88 -10.44
C LEU A 60 10.30 -0.44 -9.19
N LEU A 61 10.15 -1.14 -8.06
CA LEU A 61 10.86 -0.79 -6.83
C LEU A 61 12.39 -0.84 -7.03
N ARG A 62 12.91 -1.87 -7.71
CA ARG A 62 14.34 -2.05 -7.95
C ARG A 62 14.90 -1.06 -8.96
N THR A 63 14.08 -0.48 -9.83
CA THR A 63 14.53 0.62 -10.70
C THR A 63 14.71 1.92 -9.92
N LEU A 64 13.93 2.15 -8.83
CA LEU A 64 14.02 3.35 -8.01
C LEU A 64 15.34 3.50 -7.25
N ASN A 65 16.03 2.41 -6.95
CA ASN A 65 17.36 2.45 -6.34
C ASN A 65 18.48 2.09 -7.32
N GLY A 66 18.15 2.00 -8.62
CA GLY A 66 19.09 1.65 -9.68
C GLY A 66 19.68 0.23 -9.56
N LEU A 67 19.08 -0.68 -8.75
CA LEU A 67 19.47 -2.10 -8.76
C LEU A 67 19.16 -2.74 -10.11
N GLU A 68 18.14 -2.23 -10.78
CA GLU A 68 17.82 -2.61 -12.15
C GLU A 68 17.88 -1.39 -13.06
N GLN A 69 18.59 -1.54 -14.17
CA GLN A 69 18.66 -0.51 -15.19
C GLN A 69 17.35 -0.45 -15.97
N VAL A 70 16.91 0.76 -16.29
CA VAL A 70 15.77 1.01 -17.16
C VAL A 70 16.20 0.91 -18.63
N ASN A 71 15.28 0.57 -19.52
CA ASN A 71 15.59 0.51 -20.95
C ASN A 71 15.30 1.84 -21.64
N THR A 72 14.21 2.51 -21.27
CA THR A 72 13.87 3.87 -21.73
C THR A 72 13.11 4.61 -20.62
N GLY A 73 12.99 5.92 -20.77
CA GLY A 73 12.36 6.78 -19.77
C GLY A 73 13.36 7.32 -18.75
N SER A 74 12.83 7.98 -17.72
CA SER A 74 13.67 8.63 -16.70
C SER A 74 13.08 8.46 -15.31
N ILE A 75 13.97 8.45 -14.29
CA ILE A 75 13.62 8.48 -12.87
C ILE A 75 14.43 9.60 -12.24
N HIS A 76 13.76 10.65 -11.82
CA HIS A 76 14.37 11.79 -11.16
C HIS A 76 14.17 11.76 -9.66
N ILE A 77 15.26 11.85 -8.92
CA ILE A 77 15.28 12.08 -7.47
C ILE A 77 16.08 13.35 -7.23
N HIS A 78 15.50 14.36 -6.58
CA HIS A 78 16.12 15.67 -6.42
C HIS A 78 16.67 16.25 -7.74
N GLN A 79 15.91 16.15 -8.82
CA GLN A 79 16.27 16.63 -10.17
C GLN A 79 17.40 15.84 -10.86
N GLN A 80 17.99 14.84 -10.22
CA GLN A 80 18.98 13.96 -10.83
C GLN A 80 18.30 12.74 -11.47
N ASN A 81 18.56 12.50 -12.74
CA ASN A 81 18.09 11.28 -13.42
C ASN A 81 18.98 10.10 -13.03
N ILE A 82 18.47 9.20 -12.19
CA ILE A 82 19.25 8.05 -11.70
C ILE A 82 19.62 7.06 -12.80
N ALA A 83 18.91 7.07 -13.94
CA ALA A 83 19.22 6.21 -15.08
C ALA A 83 20.51 6.62 -15.82
N GLU A 84 20.97 7.87 -15.66
CA GLU A 84 22.13 8.45 -16.32
C GLU A 84 23.36 8.57 -15.41
N LEU A 85 23.21 8.21 -14.12
CA LEU A 85 24.30 8.32 -13.15
C LEU A 85 25.44 7.33 -13.45
N SER A 86 26.65 7.79 -13.27
CA SER A 86 27.82 6.92 -13.22
C SER A 86 27.74 5.96 -12.03
N HIS A 87 28.51 4.88 -12.05
CA HIS A 87 28.53 3.91 -10.97
C HIS A 87 28.89 4.55 -9.60
N ALA A 88 29.80 5.52 -9.57
CA ALA A 88 30.19 6.22 -8.36
C ALA A 88 29.05 7.10 -7.80
N GLU A 89 28.37 7.86 -8.65
CA GLU A 89 27.23 8.68 -8.29
C GLU A 89 26.04 7.82 -7.82
N LEU A 90 25.82 6.67 -8.46
CA LEU A 90 24.78 5.73 -8.08
C LEU A 90 25.02 5.13 -6.67
N ILE A 91 26.29 4.86 -6.31
CA ILE A 91 26.64 4.43 -4.95
C ILE A 91 26.27 5.52 -3.93
N GLN A 92 26.59 6.78 -4.21
CA GLN A 92 26.23 7.91 -3.33
C GLN A 92 24.70 8.08 -3.24
N THR A 93 23.97 7.98 -4.36
CA THR A 93 22.53 8.07 -4.38
C THR A 93 21.88 6.94 -3.55
N ARG A 94 22.42 5.72 -3.64
CA ARG A 94 21.93 4.57 -2.84
C ARG A 94 22.09 4.75 -1.34
N GLN A 95 23.04 5.55 -0.86
CA GLN A 95 23.14 5.86 0.58
C GLN A 95 21.92 6.69 1.07
N ARG A 96 21.28 7.46 0.17
CA ARG A 96 20.09 8.24 0.47
C ARG A 96 18.79 7.43 0.32
N ILE A 97 18.88 6.16 -0.13
CA ILE A 97 17.76 5.26 -0.36
C ILE A 97 17.95 4.01 0.49
N GLY A 98 17.19 3.89 1.57
CA GLY A 98 17.12 2.66 2.36
C GLY A 98 16.28 1.61 1.65
N MET A 99 16.63 0.33 1.82
CA MET A 99 15.83 -0.77 1.29
C MET A 99 15.61 -1.86 2.33
N ILE A 100 14.35 -2.24 2.50
CA ILE A 100 13.90 -3.36 3.32
C ILE A 100 13.46 -4.48 2.38
N PHE A 101 13.97 -5.68 2.60
CA PHE A 101 13.74 -6.85 1.76
C PHE A 101 12.74 -7.81 2.40
N GLN A 102 12.05 -8.57 1.58
CA GLN A 102 11.08 -9.59 1.97
C GLN A 102 11.66 -10.65 2.94
N HIS A 103 12.88 -11.11 2.71
CA HIS A 103 13.55 -12.16 3.47
C HIS A 103 14.63 -11.64 4.42
N PHE A 104 14.43 -10.48 5.06
CA PHE A 104 15.36 -9.83 6.01
C PHE A 104 16.79 -9.63 5.48
N ASN A 105 17.36 -10.58 4.75
CA ASN A 105 18.71 -10.60 4.18
C ASN A 105 19.80 -10.26 5.22
N LEU A 106 19.66 -10.81 6.44
CA LEU A 106 20.65 -10.65 7.50
C LEU A 106 21.79 -11.64 7.33
N MET A 107 23.00 -11.19 7.64
CA MET A 107 24.18 -12.06 7.71
C MET A 107 24.09 -12.90 8.97
N SER A 108 23.85 -14.21 8.85
CA SER A 108 23.66 -15.16 9.97
C SER A 108 24.87 -15.27 10.88
N ALA A 109 26.09 -15.10 10.34
CA ALA A 109 27.35 -15.17 11.07
C ALA A 109 27.74 -13.83 11.76
N LYS A 110 26.87 -12.82 11.69
CA LYS A 110 27.09 -11.50 12.28
C LYS A 110 26.03 -11.17 13.31
N THR A 111 26.43 -10.44 14.35
CA THR A 111 25.50 -9.93 15.37
C THR A 111 24.54 -8.90 14.79
N VAL A 112 23.50 -8.54 15.55
CA VAL A 112 22.57 -7.44 15.23
C VAL A 112 23.34 -6.16 14.98
N TRP A 113 24.23 -5.79 15.89
CA TRP A 113 25.06 -4.60 15.76
C TRP A 113 25.88 -4.61 14.46
N GLU A 114 26.55 -5.73 14.17
CA GLU A 114 27.36 -5.87 12.97
C GLU A 114 26.57 -5.84 11.68
N ASN A 115 25.34 -6.39 11.65
CA ASN A 115 24.45 -6.31 10.53
C ASN A 115 24.05 -4.86 10.21
N VAL A 116 23.75 -4.07 11.26
CA VAL A 116 23.37 -2.66 11.10
C VAL A 116 24.57 -1.79 10.76
N ALA A 117 25.76 -2.10 11.31
CA ALA A 117 27.00 -1.36 11.05
C ALA A 117 27.56 -1.57 9.64
N LEU A 118 27.19 -2.66 8.96
CA LEU A 118 27.82 -3.08 7.70
C LEU A 118 27.80 -1.99 6.61
N PRO A 119 26.68 -1.30 6.32
CA PRO A 119 26.69 -0.25 5.28
C PRO A 119 27.67 0.88 5.60
N LEU A 120 27.76 1.32 6.84
CA LEU A 120 28.71 2.37 7.26
C LEU A 120 30.16 1.92 7.13
N LYS A 121 30.46 0.65 7.50
CA LYS A 121 31.81 0.08 7.33
C LYS A 121 32.23 0.03 5.86
N VAL A 122 31.32 -0.38 4.98
CA VAL A 122 31.58 -0.40 3.51
C VAL A 122 31.80 1.01 2.96
N SER A 123 31.15 2.01 3.54
CA SER A 123 31.30 3.42 3.17
C SER A 123 32.47 4.12 3.88
N ASN A 124 33.34 3.38 4.58
CA ASN A 124 34.56 3.87 5.26
C ASN A 124 34.31 4.97 6.31
N TYR A 125 33.19 4.91 7.03
CA TYR A 125 32.95 5.79 8.18
C TYR A 125 33.93 5.45 9.30
N ASN A 126 34.29 6.45 10.13
CA ASN A 126 35.14 6.20 11.29
C ASN A 126 34.37 5.42 12.38
N LYS A 127 35.12 4.77 13.27
CA LYS A 127 34.55 3.85 14.28
C LYS A 127 33.59 4.59 15.23
N ALA A 128 33.92 5.80 15.65
CA ALA A 128 33.09 6.55 16.61
C ALA A 128 31.72 6.90 16.02
N ASP A 129 31.68 7.36 14.75
CA ASP A 129 30.43 7.65 14.06
C ASP A 129 29.58 6.38 13.84
N ILE A 130 30.24 5.25 13.52
CA ILE A 130 29.55 3.96 13.40
C ILE A 130 28.92 3.55 14.72
N ASP A 131 29.70 3.58 15.83
CA ASP A 131 29.24 3.21 17.16
C ASP A 131 28.04 4.07 17.58
N GLN A 132 28.12 5.39 17.42
CA GLN A 132 27.03 6.31 17.73
C GLN A 132 25.80 6.00 16.90
N ARG A 133 25.96 5.95 15.59
CA ARG A 133 24.81 5.85 14.66
C ARG A 133 24.09 4.49 14.78
N VAL A 134 24.83 3.40 14.94
CA VAL A 134 24.23 2.06 15.13
C VAL A 134 23.42 2.02 16.41
N ASN A 135 23.94 2.57 17.51
CA ASN A 135 23.21 2.63 18.77
C ASN A 135 21.92 3.48 18.66
N GLU A 136 21.98 4.61 17.97
CA GLU A 136 20.79 5.46 17.71
C GLU A 136 19.70 4.70 16.97
N VAL A 137 20.04 4.03 15.85
CA VAL A 137 19.02 3.32 15.07
C VAL A 137 18.52 2.06 15.76
N LEU A 138 19.36 1.37 16.53
CA LEU A 138 18.92 0.24 17.36
C LEU A 138 17.97 0.66 18.47
N ALA A 139 18.20 1.82 19.09
CA ALA A 139 17.27 2.39 20.05
C ALA A 139 15.95 2.78 19.39
N LEU A 140 15.99 3.41 18.20
CA LEU A 140 14.79 3.80 17.42
C LEU A 140 13.88 2.59 17.12
N VAL A 141 14.47 1.43 16.75
CA VAL A 141 13.70 0.22 16.45
C VAL A 141 13.42 -0.66 17.67
N GLY A 142 13.86 -0.25 18.90
CA GLY A 142 13.63 -0.96 20.15
C GLY A 142 14.43 -2.26 20.28
N LEU A 143 15.69 -2.28 19.81
CA LEU A 143 16.59 -3.45 19.83
C LEU A 143 17.95 -3.14 20.48
N ALA A 144 18.07 -2.08 21.28
CA ALA A 144 19.33 -1.72 21.93
C ALA A 144 19.88 -2.84 22.81
N ASP A 145 19.03 -3.56 23.55
CA ASP A 145 19.36 -4.70 24.41
C ASP A 145 19.74 -5.97 23.64
N LYS A 146 19.48 -6.01 22.34
CA LYS A 146 19.73 -7.16 21.45
C LYS A 146 20.97 -6.99 20.56
N SER A 147 21.73 -5.92 20.71
CA SER A 147 22.86 -5.56 19.83
C SER A 147 23.89 -6.69 19.65
N GLY A 148 24.17 -7.46 20.69
CA GLY A 148 25.10 -8.60 20.67
C GLY A 148 24.51 -9.94 20.22
N HIS A 149 23.20 -10.04 19.98
CA HIS A 149 22.56 -11.29 19.57
C HIS A 149 22.79 -11.57 18.08
N TYR A 150 22.71 -12.86 17.71
CA TYR A 150 22.74 -13.32 16.32
C TYR A 150 21.34 -13.45 15.75
N PRO A 151 21.16 -13.38 14.42
CA PRO A 151 19.83 -13.53 13.78
C PRO A 151 19.08 -14.80 14.16
N SER A 152 19.77 -15.90 14.42
CA SER A 152 19.17 -17.17 14.87
C SER A 152 18.46 -17.08 16.22
N GLN A 153 18.80 -16.08 17.04
CA GLN A 153 18.26 -15.86 18.40
C GLN A 153 17.08 -14.88 18.41
N LEU A 154 16.65 -14.41 17.22
CA LEU A 154 15.62 -13.38 17.06
C LEU A 154 14.33 -13.95 16.48
N SER A 155 13.19 -13.41 16.92
CA SER A 155 11.89 -13.62 16.25
C SER A 155 11.86 -13.00 14.86
N GLY A 156 10.86 -13.36 14.03
CA GLY A 156 10.65 -12.77 12.70
C GLY A 156 10.52 -11.25 12.74
N GLY A 157 9.70 -10.72 13.64
CA GLY A 157 9.52 -9.28 13.83
C GLY A 157 10.79 -8.56 14.30
N GLN A 158 11.60 -9.21 15.16
CA GLN A 158 12.90 -8.68 15.56
C GLN A 158 13.91 -8.65 14.41
N LYS A 159 13.97 -9.72 13.59
CA LYS A 159 14.79 -9.74 12.36
C LYS A 159 14.40 -8.61 11.41
N GLN A 160 13.10 -8.36 11.25
CA GLN A 160 12.61 -7.27 10.43
C GLN A 160 13.04 -5.90 10.97
N ARG A 161 12.96 -5.67 12.28
CA ARG A 161 13.45 -4.44 12.89
C ARG A 161 14.95 -4.24 12.69
N VAL A 162 15.77 -5.31 12.70
CA VAL A 162 17.20 -5.23 12.33
C VAL A 162 17.35 -4.79 10.87
N GLY A 163 16.53 -5.34 9.95
CA GLY A 163 16.49 -4.93 8.55
C GLY A 163 16.14 -3.46 8.38
N ILE A 164 15.15 -2.97 9.13
CA ILE A 164 14.77 -1.55 9.17
C ILE A 164 15.91 -0.69 9.69
N ALA A 165 16.53 -1.05 10.84
CA ALA A 165 17.67 -0.32 11.40
C ALA A 165 18.83 -0.22 10.40
N ARG A 166 19.15 -1.31 9.70
CA ARG A 166 20.18 -1.34 8.66
C ARG A 166 19.85 -0.42 7.48
N ALA A 167 18.57 -0.36 7.08
CA ALA A 167 18.13 0.51 6.00
C ALA A 167 18.18 2.00 6.38
N LEU A 168 18.05 2.33 7.67
CA LEU A 168 18.05 3.70 8.20
C LEU A 168 19.43 4.25 8.56
N VAL A 169 20.48 3.41 8.58
CA VAL A 169 21.76 3.78 9.16
C VAL A 169 22.47 4.94 8.46
N HIS A 170 22.25 5.12 7.16
CA HIS A 170 22.79 6.22 6.34
C HIS A 170 21.97 7.50 6.35
N HIS A 171 20.96 7.66 7.22
CA HIS A 171 20.00 8.77 7.17
C HIS A 171 19.34 8.92 5.79
N PRO A 172 18.71 7.87 5.26
CA PRO A 172 18.07 7.95 3.97
C PRO A 172 16.92 8.98 3.96
N GLU A 173 16.56 9.44 2.77
CA GLU A 173 15.39 10.29 2.54
C GLU A 173 14.23 9.49 1.99
N ILE A 174 14.54 8.35 1.37
CA ILE A 174 13.59 7.42 0.76
C ILE A 174 13.79 6.04 1.37
N LEU A 175 12.69 5.37 1.70
CA LEU A 175 12.68 4.00 2.19
C LEU A 175 11.84 3.13 1.26
N LEU A 176 12.46 2.16 0.62
CA LEU A 176 11.83 1.19 -0.25
C LEU A 176 11.56 -0.10 0.52
N CYS A 177 10.33 -0.58 0.51
CA CYS A 177 9.92 -1.78 1.25
C CYS A 177 9.37 -2.83 0.26
N ASP A 178 10.11 -3.90 0.03
CA ASP A 178 9.69 -5.03 -0.81
C ASP A 178 9.06 -6.10 0.10
N GLU A 179 7.71 -6.11 0.20
CA GLU A 179 6.92 -7.04 1.01
C GLU A 179 7.40 -7.20 2.46
N ALA A 180 7.63 -6.07 3.14
CA ALA A 180 8.27 -6.01 4.45
C ALA A 180 7.53 -6.75 5.59
N THR A 181 6.29 -7.18 5.40
CA THR A 181 5.45 -7.85 6.42
C THR A 181 5.03 -9.26 6.05
N SER A 182 5.23 -9.70 4.79
CA SER A 182 4.68 -10.96 4.27
C SER A 182 5.14 -12.24 4.98
N ALA A 183 6.24 -12.18 5.73
CA ALA A 183 6.79 -13.32 6.49
C ALA A 183 6.52 -13.22 8.00
N LEU A 184 5.62 -12.33 8.44
CA LEU A 184 5.36 -12.03 9.84
C LEU A 184 3.96 -12.49 10.25
N ASP A 185 3.80 -12.77 11.54
CA ASP A 185 2.49 -12.94 12.16
C ASP A 185 1.73 -11.59 12.27
N PRO A 186 0.41 -11.58 12.48
CA PRO A 186 -0.38 -10.35 12.50
C PRO A 186 0.05 -9.34 13.59
N GLU A 187 0.47 -9.79 14.77
CA GLU A 187 0.91 -8.93 15.86
C GLU A 187 2.24 -8.26 15.52
N SER A 188 3.20 -9.03 14.99
CA SER A 188 4.46 -8.52 14.47
C SER A 188 4.25 -7.53 13.33
N THR A 189 3.32 -7.83 12.40
CA THR A 189 2.93 -6.94 11.29
C THR A 189 2.47 -5.59 11.83
N ALA A 190 1.49 -5.56 12.73
CA ALA A 190 0.98 -4.31 13.32
C ALA A 190 2.10 -3.49 13.97
N THR A 191 3.01 -4.15 14.70
CA THR A 191 4.16 -3.49 15.33
C THR A 191 5.13 -2.88 14.29
N ILE A 192 5.40 -3.57 13.19
CA ILE A 192 6.27 -3.06 12.11
C ILE A 192 5.60 -1.88 11.38
N LEU A 193 4.28 -1.96 11.10
CA LEU A 193 3.55 -0.88 10.48
C LEU A 193 3.53 0.39 11.34
N ALA A 194 3.28 0.25 12.64
CA ALA A 194 3.35 1.35 13.60
C ALA A 194 4.75 1.98 13.63
N LEU A 195 5.82 1.16 13.58
CA LEU A 195 7.20 1.63 13.50
C LEU A 195 7.47 2.39 12.21
N LEU A 196 7.06 1.88 11.04
CA LEU A 196 7.24 2.56 9.76
C LEU A 196 6.50 3.90 9.71
N LYS A 197 5.28 3.96 10.23
CA LYS A 197 4.49 5.19 10.33
C LYS A 197 5.16 6.21 11.25
N LYS A 198 5.66 5.78 12.41
CA LYS A 198 6.42 6.62 13.33
C LYS A 198 7.68 7.19 12.66
N ILE A 199 8.46 6.35 11.99
CA ILE A 199 9.69 6.75 11.28
C ILE A 199 9.36 7.76 10.17
N ASN A 200 8.30 7.52 9.38
CA ASN A 200 7.86 8.46 8.35
C ASN A 200 7.54 9.84 8.96
N GLN A 201 6.79 9.89 10.07
CA GLN A 201 6.38 11.13 10.72
C GLN A 201 7.54 11.87 11.41
N GLU A 202 8.42 11.16 12.12
CA GLU A 202 9.51 11.76 12.88
C GLU A 202 10.69 12.21 12.00
N LEU A 203 10.98 11.43 10.93
CA LEU A 203 12.12 11.70 10.06
C LEU A 203 11.74 12.33 8.71
N GLY A 204 10.45 12.49 8.42
CA GLY A 204 9.99 13.04 7.14
C GLY A 204 10.31 12.16 5.92
N LEU A 205 10.51 10.85 6.13
CA LEU A 205 10.91 9.92 5.07
C LEU A 205 9.79 9.72 4.05
N THR A 206 10.14 9.67 2.77
CA THR A 206 9.26 9.15 1.73
C THR A 206 9.35 7.63 1.73
N ILE A 207 8.23 6.94 1.87
CA ILE A 207 8.19 5.47 1.89
C ILE A 207 7.46 4.97 0.65
N VAL A 208 8.07 4.02 -0.07
CA VAL A 208 7.43 3.28 -1.16
C VAL A 208 7.39 1.82 -0.75
N LEU A 209 6.21 1.27 -0.59
CA LEU A 209 6.06 -0.12 -0.17
C LEU A 209 5.28 -0.94 -1.20
N ILE A 210 5.72 -2.17 -1.38
CA ILE A 210 5.00 -3.20 -2.12
C ILE A 210 4.39 -4.17 -1.13
N THR A 211 3.12 -4.50 -1.33
CA THR A 211 2.44 -5.54 -0.58
C THR A 211 1.29 -6.13 -1.39
N HIS A 212 0.89 -7.34 -1.05
CA HIS A 212 -0.37 -7.94 -1.47
C HIS A 212 -1.43 -7.92 -0.36
N GLU A 213 -1.10 -7.35 0.81
CA GLU A 213 -1.98 -7.22 1.97
C GLU A 213 -2.71 -5.87 1.93
N MET A 214 -3.99 -5.86 1.58
CA MET A 214 -4.78 -4.62 1.47
C MET A 214 -4.92 -3.90 2.82
N GLN A 215 -4.87 -4.65 3.93
CA GLN A 215 -4.89 -4.07 5.27
C GLN A 215 -3.68 -3.16 5.51
N VAL A 216 -2.48 -3.56 5.07
CA VAL A 216 -1.26 -2.74 5.17
C VAL A 216 -1.45 -1.40 4.45
N ILE A 217 -2.03 -1.43 3.24
CA ILE A 217 -2.31 -0.20 2.46
C ILE A 217 -3.26 0.72 3.22
N ARG A 218 -4.36 0.18 3.75
CA ARG A 218 -5.36 0.95 4.51
C ARG A 218 -4.77 1.62 5.74
N GLU A 219 -3.88 0.92 6.44
CA GLU A 219 -3.38 1.32 7.76
C GLU A 219 -2.34 2.44 7.69
N ILE A 220 -1.40 2.37 6.73
CA ILE A 220 -0.25 3.30 6.73
C ILE A 220 -0.07 4.12 5.47
N CYS A 221 -0.63 3.75 4.30
CA CYS A 221 -0.35 4.45 3.05
C CYS A 221 -1.21 5.70 2.88
N ASP A 222 -0.63 6.80 2.38
CA ASP A 222 -1.33 8.01 1.96
C ASP A 222 -1.97 7.82 0.58
N GLN A 223 -1.24 7.19 -0.32
CA GLN A 223 -1.60 6.97 -1.72
C GLN A 223 -1.37 5.51 -2.10
N VAL A 224 -2.09 5.07 -3.12
CA VAL A 224 -1.94 3.73 -3.70
C VAL A 224 -1.83 3.80 -5.21
N VAL A 225 -1.02 2.92 -5.77
CA VAL A 225 -0.87 2.68 -7.20
C VAL A 225 -1.16 1.21 -7.47
N VAL A 226 -2.03 0.94 -8.41
CA VAL A 226 -2.35 -0.40 -8.88
C VAL A 226 -1.62 -0.67 -10.18
N ILE A 227 -0.81 -1.73 -10.19
CA ILE A 227 -0.08 -2.16 -11.38
C ILE A 227 -0.68 -3.47 -11.87
N ASP A 228 -1.01 -3.52 -13.15
CA ASP A 228 -1.41 -4.73 -13.86
C ASP A 228 -0.63 -4.87 -15.17
N GLN A 229 -0.09 -6.05 -15.43
CA GLN A 229 0.67 -6.40 -16.65
C GLN A 229 1.73 -5.35 -17.07
N GLY A 230 2.37 -4.73 -16.07
CA GLY A 230 3.45 -3.74 -16.26
C GLY A 230 2.98 -2.30 -16.46
N GLU A 231 1.70 -2.01 -16.36
CA GLU A 231 1.10 -0.69 -16.52
C GLU A 231 0.48 -0.19 -15.20
N ILE A 232 0.52 1.11 -14.94
CA ILE A 232 -0.30 1.71 -13.88
C ILE A 232 -1.72 1.84 -14.42
N VAL A 233 -2.64 1.12 -13.81
CA VAL A 233 -4.04 1.10 -14.23
C VAL A 233 -4.93 1.99 -13.36
N GLU A 234 -4.54 2.21 -12.11
CA GLU A 234 -5.27 3.08 -11.19
C GLU A 234 -4.29 3.68 -10.15
N ALA A 235 -4.51 4.93 -9.75
CA ALA A 235 -3.70 5.60 -8.74
C ALA A 235 -4.50 6.69 -8.04
N GLY A 236 -4.26 6.90 -6.74
CA GLY A 236 -4.94 7.95 -5.98
C GLY A 236 -4.72 7.86 -4.47
N LYS A 237 -5.47 8.67 -3.73
CA LYS A 237 -5.53 8.54 -2.26
C LYS A 237 -6.15 7.19 -1.91
N VAL A 238 -5.64 6.53 -0.87
CA VAL A 238 -6.08 5.18 -0.48
C VAL A 238 -7.60 5.13 -0.26
N TRP A 239 -8.15 6.07 0.52
CA TRP A 239 -9.58 6.10 0.77
C TRP A 239 -10.42 6.21 -0.52
N SER A 240 -9.97 7.00 -1.50
CA SER A 240 -10.69 7.21 -2.77
C SER A 240 -10.69 5.97 -3.65
N VAL A 241 -9.52 5.34 -3.85
CA VAL A 241 -9.38 4.11 -4.66
C VAL A 241 -10.13 2.94 -4.00
N PHE A 242 -10.14 2.88 -2.65
CA PHE A 242 -10.79 1.80 -1.93
C PHE A 242 -12.32 1.96 -1.82
N SER A 243 -12.82 3.21 -1.82
CA SER A 243 -14.26 3.46 -1.83
C SER A 243 -14.87 3.25 -3.23
N ARG A 244 -14.16 3.68 -4.27
CA ARG A 244 -14.67 3.70 -5.65
C ARG A 244 -13.63 3.18 -6.64
N PRO A 245 -13.25 1.88 -6.56
CA PRO A 245 -12.31 1.31 -7.50
C PRO A 245 -12.91 1.29 -8.91
N GLU A 246 -12.22 1.94 -9.85
CA GLU A 246 -12.67 2.07 -11.23
C GLU A 246 -12.27 0.86 -12.09
N GLN A 247 -11.11 0.26 -11.77
CA GLN A 247 -10.58 -0.83 -12.56
C GLN A 247 -11.01 -2.18 -11.98
N ARG A 248 -11.34 -3.13 -12.87
CA ARG A 248 -11.73 -4.48 -12.48
C ARG A 248 -10.66 -5.17 -11.62
N ILE A 249 -9.40 -5.03 -11.98
CA ILE A 249 -8.29 -5.61 -11.20
C ILE A 249 -8.24 -5.05 -9.77
N THR A 250 -8.53 -3.76 -9.58
CA THR A 250 -8.61 -3.15 -8.24
C THR A 250 -9.76 -3.75 -7.44
N GLN A 251 -10.92 -3.94 -8.08
CA GLN A 251 -12.08 -4.58 -7.44
C GLN A 251 -11.77 -6.01 -7.01
N GLU A 252 -11.09 -6.78 -7.87
CA GLU A 252 -10.63 -8.14 -7.56
C GLU A 252 -9.64 -8.15 -6.40
N LEU A 253 -8.63 -7.25 -6.38
CA LEU A 253 -7.64 -7.15 -5.31
C LEU A 253 -8.27 -6.76 -3.96
N LEU A 254 -9.29 -5.93 -3.98
CA LEU A 254 -10.04 -5.53 -2.78
C LEU A 254 -11.05 -6.58 -2.31
N ASN A 255 -11.15 -7.73 -3.00
CA ASN A 255 -12.13 -8.79 -2.74
C ASN A 255 -13.60 -8.30 -2.72
N LEU A 256 -13.90 -7.26 -3.51
CA LEU A 256 -15.26 -6.69 -3.56
C LEU A 256 -16.26 -7.58 -4.30
N GLU A 257 -15.77 -8.57 -5.06
CA GLU A 257 -16.61 -9.49 -5.83
C GLU A 257 -17.05 -10.74 -5.04
N GLN A 258 -16.42 -11.04 -3.88
CA GLN A 258 -16.77 -12.22 -3.08
C GLN A 258 -17.97 -11.95 -2.18
N ILE A 259 -19.16 -11.91 -2.78
CA ILE A 259 -20.42 -11.90 -2.05
C ILE A 259 -20.85 -13.36 -1.89
N SER A 260 -20.67 -13.94 -0.71
CA SER A 260 -21.21 -15.26 -0.39
C SER A 260 -22.66 -15.09 0.10
N LEU A 261 -23.60 -15.46 -0.76
CA LEU A 261 -25.03 -15.42 -0.43
C LEU A 261 -25.59 -16.83 -0.29
N PRO A 262 -26.57 -17.03 0.58
CA PRO A 262 -27.23 -18.33 0.75
C PRO A 262 -28.21 -18.69 -0.41
N PHE A 263 -28.20 -17.93 -1.49
CA PHE A 263 -29.06 -18.07 -2.66
C PHE A 263 -28.34 -17.63 -3.93
N GLN A 264 -28.94 -17.94 -5.09
CA GLN A 264 -28.42 -17.49 -6.38
C GLN A 264 -29.02 -16.14 -6.76
N ILE A 265 -28.25 -15.32 -7.48
CA ILE A 265 -28.73 -14.04 -8.03
C ILE A 265 -29.01 -14.24 -9.53
N SER A 266 -30.23 -13.93 -9.97
CA SER A 266 -30.60 -13.84 -11.37
C SER A 266 -30.58 -12.38 -11.82
N PRO A 267 -30.06 -12.06 -13.02
CA PRO A 267 -30.07 -10.69 -13.55
C PRO A 267 -31.47 -10.19 -13.91
N LEU A 268 -32.42 -11.09 -14.12
CA LEU A 268 -33.80 -10.76 -14.46
C LEU A 268 -34.77 -11.39 -13.45
N PRO A 269 -35.90 -10.72 -13.14
CA PRO A 269 -36.93 -11.29 -12.29
C PRO A 269 -37.62 -12.46 -12.98
N ASP A 270 -38.03 -13.43 -12.18
CA ASP A 270 -38.90 -14.54 -12.56
C ASP A 270 -39.91 -14.85 -11.47
N GLU A 271 -40.75 -15.89 -11.69
CA GLU A 271 -41.82 -16.26 -10.74
C GLU A 271 -41.28 -16.70 -9.37
N ASP A 272 -40.04 -17.21 -9.29
CA ASP A 272 -39.39 -17.66 -8.06
C ASP A 272 -38.61 -16.55 -7.36
N SER A 273 -38.53 -15.37 -7.94
CA SER A 273 -37.77 -14.22 -7.40
C SER A 273 -38.47 -13.66 -6.15
N THR A 274 -37.79 -13.73 -5.00
CA THR A 274 -38.35 -13.32 -3.71
C THR A 274 -37.92 -11.90 -3.31
N HIS A 275 -36.71 -11.50 -3.64
CA HIS A 275 -36.12 -10.22 -3.24
C HIS A 275 -35.27 -9.61 -4.36
N ILE A 276 -35.29 -8.29 -4.41
CA ILE A 276 -34.34 -7.50 -5.19
C ILE A 276 -33.09 -7.33 -4.32
N ILE A 277 -31.91 -7.69 -4.86
CA ILE A 277 -30.63 -7.57 -4.15
C ILE A 277 -29.96 -6.28 -4.55
N VAL A 278 -29.74 -5.42 -3.58
CA VAL A 278 -29.17 -4.09 -3.77
C VAL A 278 -27.89 -3.96 -2.96
N LYS A 279 -26.86 -3.43 -3.59
CA LYS A 279 -25.62 -3.01 -2.93
C LYS A 279 -25.60 -1.50 -2.79
N LEU A 280 -25.49 -1.06 -1.56
CA LEU A 280 -25.35 0.35 -1.20
C LEU A 280 -23.92 0.61 -0.79
N LYS A 281 -23.30 1.64 -1.34
CA LYS A 281 -22.02 2.14 -0.84
C LYS A 281 -22.23 3.55 -0.33
N TYR A 282 -21.67 3.84 0.81
CA TYR A 282 -21.66 5.17 1.39
C TYR A 282 -20.26 5.60 1.78
N GLU A 283 -20.07 6.90 1.77
CA GLU A 283 -18.81 7.56 2.10
C GLU A 283 -19.14 8.80 2.93
N ALA A 284 -18.46 8.94 4.07
CA ALA A 284 -18.62 10.07 4.95
C ALA A 284 -17.31 10.43 5.62
N GLU A 285 -17.17 11.68 6.04
CA GLU A 285 -16.11 12.05 6.96
C GLU A 285 -16.38 11.46 8.35
N ALA A 286 -15.33 11.17 9.12
CA ALA A 286 -15.44 10.42 10.39
C ALA A 286 -16.42 11.03 11.42
N HIS A 287 -16.69 12.34 11.31
CA HIS A 287 -17.64 13.05 12.17
C HIS A 287 -19.09 13.06 11.62
N GLN A 288 -19.34 12.50 10.44
CA GLN A 288 -20.63 12.49 9.74
C GLN A 288 -21.07 11.05 9.44
N VAL A 289 -21.06 10.18 10.45
CA VAL A 289 -21.49 8.78 10.27
C VAL A 289 -22.93 8.75 9.77
N PRO A 290 -23.23 8.10 8.62
CA PRO A 290 -24.59 8.01 8.13
C PRO A 290 -25.47 7.21 9.11
N ASP A 291 -26.67 7.69 9.37
CA ASP A 291 -27.69 6.92 10.09
C ASP A 291 -28.21 5.81 9.17
N ILE A 292 -27.84 4.56 9.49
CA ILE A 292 -28.25 3.38 8.71
C ILE A 292 -29.77 3.18 8.80
N GLN A 293 -30.41 3.53 9.91
CA GLN A 293 -31.86 3.42 10.04
C GLN A 293 -32.58 4.39 9.10
N GLU A 294 -32.12 5.64 9.06
CA GLU A 294 -32.65 6.62 8.10
C GLU A 294 -32.45 6.18 6.67
N LEU A 295 -31.26 5.63 6.38
CA LEU A 295 -30.92 5.11 5.05
C LEU A 295 -31.84 3.96 4.63
N LEU A 296 -32.09 2.98 5.51
CA LEU A 296 -32.93 1.82 5.24
C LEU A 296 -34.43 2.16 5.23
N ALA A 297 -34.87 3.14 6.03
CA ALA A 297 -36.25 3.61 6.04
C ALA A 297 -36.73 4.20 4.71
N ARG A 298 -35.79 4.65 3.86
CA ARG A 298 -36.08 5.20 2.50
C ARG A 298 -36.67 4.15 1.57
N PHE A 299 -36.42 2.87 1.80
CA PHE A 299 -36.99 1.79 0.99
C PHE A 299 -38.49 1.59 1.22
N LYS A 300 -39.07 2.15 2.27
CA LYS A 300 -40.51 2.03 2.62
C LYS A 300 -41.03 0.59 2.61
N ALA A 301 -40.13 -0.38 2.78
CA ALA A 301 -40.39 -1.81 2.78
C ALA A 301 -39.47 -2.48 3.81
N PRO A 302 -39.81 -3.68 4.31
CA PRO A 302 -38.89 -4.49 5.12
C PRO A 302 -37.60 -4.74 4.34
N VAL A 303 -36.44 -4.55 4.97
CA VAL A 303 -35.14 -4.75 4.37
C VAL A 303 -34.41 -5.86 5.07
N ASN A 304 -33.99 -6.88 4.34
CA ASN A 304 -33.13 -7.95 4.85
C ASN A 304 -31.68 -7.55 4.65
N LEU A 305 -30.88 -7.46 5.74
CA LEU A 305 -29.46 -7.19 5.67
C LEU A 305 -28.70 -8.52 5.53
N TYR A 306 -28.01 -8.71 4.40
CA TYR A 306 -27.19 -9.90 4.14
C TYR A 306 -25.73 -9.71 4.47
N GLN A 307 -25.20 -8.51 4.23
CA GLN A 307 -23.81 -8.19 4.52
C GLN A 307 -23.68 -6.70 4.87
N SER A 308 -22.81 -6.39 5.81
CA SER A 308 -22.37 -5.02 6.08
C SER A 308 -20.87 -5.00 6.28
N GLN A 309 -20.23 -4.01 5.71
CA GLN A 309 -18.82 -3.73 5.91
C GLN A 309 -18.66 -2.23 6.14
N VAL A 310 -17.89 -1.88 7.17
CA VAL A 310 -17.56 -0.48 7.49
C VAL A 310 -16.09 -0.41 7.80
N ASP A 311 -15.39 0.43 7.07
CA ASP A 311 -13.97 0.70 7.25
C ASP A 311 -13.74 2.19 7.51
N THR A 312 -12.74 2.51 8.32
CA THR A 312 -12.26 3.88 8.49
C THR A 312 -10.87 4.00 7.89
N ILE A 313 -10.74 4.78 6.81
CA ILE A 313 -9.47 4.97 6.09
C ILE A 313 -9.16 6.47 6.06
N GLN A 314 -8.08 6.89 6.68
CA GLN A 314 -7.60 8.29 6.66
C GLN A 314 -8.65 9.31 7.13
N GLY A 315 -9.48 8.94 8.11
CA GLY A 315 -10.56 9.81 8.61
C GLY A 315 -11.81 9.83 7.74
N HIS A 316 -11.90 9.00 6.70
CA HIS A 316 -13.11 8.75 5.91
C HIS A 316 -13.74 7.42 6.34
N ILE A 317 -15.04 7.42 6.54
CA ILE A 317 -15.83 6.21 6.74
C ILE A 317 -16.31 5.74 5.39
N ILE A 318 -15.95 4.51 5.04
CA ILE A 318 -16.36 3.85 3.81
C ILE A 318 -17.19 2.63 4.22
N GLY A 319 -18.43 2.58 3.78
CA GLY A 319 -19.30 1.47 4.08
C GLY A 319 -19.98 0.87 2.86
N SER A 320 -20.26 -0.41 2.94
CA SER A 320 -21.13 -1.09 2.00
C SER A 320 -22.15 -1.94 2.73
N LEU A 321 -23.40 -1.89 2.25
CA LEU A 321 -24.49 -2.73 2.72
C LEU A 321 -24.99 -3.54 1.52
N LEU A 322 -25.20 -4.84 1.75
CA LEU A 322 -25.89 -5.71 0.83
C LEU A 322 -27.24 -6.04 1.43
N VAL A 323 -28.28 -5.59 0.77
CA VAL A 323 -29.65 -5.69 1.26
C VAL A 323 -30.55 -6.38 0.26
N GLY A 324 -31.54 -7.13 0.77
CA GLY A 324 -32.63 -7.67 -0.01
C GLY A 324 -33.92 -6.97 0.32
N ILE A 325 -34.62 -6.54 -0.70
CA ILE A 325 -35.90 -5.86 -0.61
C ILE A 325 -36.94 -6.78 -1.23
N PRO A 326 -38.09 -7.07 -0.57
CA PRO A 326 -39.14 -7.90 -1.20
C PRO A 326 -39.45 -7.43 -2.59
N ASN A 327 -39.70 -8.38 -3.51
CA ASN A 327 -40.04 -8.08 -4.89
C ASN A 327 -41.48 -7.55 -4.99
N VAL A 328 -41.69 -6.33 -4.49
CA VAL A 328 -42.93 -5.55 -4.59
C VAL A 328 -42.62 -4.36 -5.50
N GLU A 329 -43.63 -3.72 -6.06
CA GLU A 329 -43.46 -2.50 -6.88
C GLU A 329 -42.75 -1.39 -6.06
N ILE A 330 -41.41 -1.40 -6.09
CA ILE A 330 -40.58 -0.37 -5.49
C ILE A 330 -40.07 0.53 -6.62
N ASP A 331 -40.35 1.81 -6.49
CA ASP A 331 -39.78 2.80 -7.38
C ASP A 331 -38.29 3.04 -7.00
N LEU A 332 -37.41 2.21 -7.58
CA LEU A 332 -35.96 2.31 -7.42
C LEU A 332 -35.39 3.65 -7.91
N SER A 333 -36.13 4.37 -8.76
CA SER A 333 -35.71 5.68 -9.30
C SER A 333 -35.85 6.77 -8.23
N SER A 334 -36.89 6.71 -7.39
CA SER A 334 -37.08 7.65 -6.29
C SER A 334 -35.99 7.50 -5.23
N ILE A 335 -35.58 6.25 -4.93
CA ILE A 335 -34.51 5.95 -3.95
C ILE A 335 -33.16 6.49 -4.46
N ARG A 336 -32.90 6.41 -5.76
CA ARG A 336 -31.70 6.97 -6.39
C ARG A 336 -31.63 8.50 -6.27
N GLN A 337 -32.72 9.21 -6.41
CA GLN A 337 -32.77 10.68 -6.32
C GLN A 337 -32.63 11.21 -4.90
N ASP A 338 -33.28 10.55 -3.93
CA ASP A 338 -33.21 10.93 -2.51
C ASP A 338 -31.87 10.55 -1.83
N ALA A 339 -31.12 9.63 -2.42
CA ALA A 339 -29.86 9.11 -1.87
C ALA A 339 -28.67 10.08 -2.00
N SER A 340 -28.86 11.25 -2.60
CA SER A 340 -27.77 12.12 -3.06
C SER A 340 -26.83 12.72 -2.00
N THR A 341 -27.15 12.60 -0.71
CA THR A 341 -26.33 13.19 0.37
C THR A 341 -25.52 12.22 1.21
N ALA A 342 -25.88 10.92 1.25
CA ALA A 342 -25.20 9.93 2.08
C ALA A 342 -24.80 8.65 1.32
N ILE A 343 -25.46 8.34 0.19
CA ILE A 343 -25.14 7.15 -0.60
C ILE A 343 -24.26 7.54 -1.78
N ALA A 344 -23.01 7.07 -1.79
CA ALA A 344 -22.07 7.30 -2.86
C ALA A 344 -22.40 6.48 -4.13
N GLN A 345 -22.98 5.29 -3.96
CA GLN A 345 -23.32 4.39 -5.06
C GLN A 345 -24.47 3.46 -4.67
N PHE A 346 -25.43 3.31 -5.59
CA PHE A 346 -26.55 2.40 -5.51
C PHE A 346 -26.51 1.46 -6.72
N GLU A 347 -26.45 0.16 -6.48
CA GLU A 347 -26.34 -0.85 -7.52
C GLU A 347 -27.34 -1.99 -7.28
N VAL A 348 -28.16 -2.29 -8.27
CA VAL A 348 -29.03 -3.47 -8.27
C VAL A 348 -28.23 -4.63 -8.83
N LEU A 349 -27.93 -5.65 -8.01
CA LEU A 349 -27.18 -6.82 -8.40
C LEU A 349 -28.05 -7.86 -9.13
N GLY A 350 -29.34 -7.87 -8.87
CA GLY A 350 -30.30 -8.78 -9.47
C GLY A 350 -31.37 -9.24 -8.46
N TYR A 351 -31.92 -10.41 -8.72
CA TYR A 351 -33.06 -10.98 -7.98
C TYR A 351 -32.67 -12.28 -7.30
N ALA A 352 -33.01 -12.43 -6.02
CA ALA A 352 -32.74 -13.62 -5.24
C ALA A 352 -33.67 -14.75 -5.62
N ARG A 353 -33.10 -15.93 -5.89
CA ARG A 353 -33.81 -17.21 -6.04
C ARG A 353 -33.51 -18.10 -4.85
N PRO A 354 -34.50 -18.86 -4.32
CA PRO A 354 -34.22 -19.89 -3.32
C PRO A 354 -33.15 -20.85 -3.86
N ALA A 355 -32.21 -21.25 -3.01
CA ALA A 355 -31.32 -22.33 -3.34
C ALA A 355 -32.15 -23.64 -3.27
N HIS A 356 -32.24 -24.38 -4.38
CA HIS A 356 -32.86 -25.70 -4.41
C HIS A 356 -31.96 -26.75 -3.79
#